data_0280a500e66c417332a2d20c8680b005
#
_entry.id   0280a500e66c417332a2d20c8680b005
#
_cell.length_a   1.000
_cell.length_b   1.000
_cell.length_c   1.000
_cell.angle_alpha   90.00
_cell.angle_beta   90.00
_cell.angle_gamma   90.00
#
_symmetry.space_group_name_H-M   'P 1'
#
loop_
_entity.id
_entity.type
_entity.pdbx_description
1 polymer ?
#
loop_
_entity_poly.entity_id
_entity_poly.type
_entity_poly.pdbx_seq_one_letter_code
_entity_poly.pdbx_strand_id
1 'polypeptide(L)'
;TSAARFLIDILEEKKEKVVITEYSKYIKLFAKDLLGWDMVSEPKPRAFLQDMGHFVRQLKTDVYFVERMKEDLQIYEHFVDAVIISDVRMPREIDGLEEFKPLKIQVINDLASYDLTDKEAEHETEHALDHYTDFDYVLKNKTEEEMYELLKQIVKENEL
;
A
#
# COMPACT_ATOMS: atom_id res chain seq x y z
N THR A 1 6.23 -1.81 -4.30
CA THR A 1 6.95 -2.95 -3.65
C THR A 1 7.13 -4.08 -4.65
N SER A 2 8.15 -4.96 -4.47
CA SER A 2 8.36 -6.13 -5.34
C SER A 2 7.14 -7.04 -5.35
N ALA A 3 6.53 -7.29 -4.19
CA ALA A 3 5.32 -8.11 -4.07
C ALA A 3 4.15 -7.61 -4.93
N ALA A 4 3.91 -6.30 -4.95
CA ALA A 4 2.83 -5.73 -5.77
C ALA A 4 3.10 -5.90 -7.28
N ARG A 5 4.37 -5.80 -7.72
CA ARG A 5 4.74 -6.05 -9.12
C ARG A 5 4.54 -7.52 -9.49
N PHE A 6 4.95 -8.44 -8.63
CA PHE A 6 4.74 -9.87 -8.85
C PHE A 6 3.26 -10.22 -8.94
N LEU A 7 2.41 -9.62 -8.09
CA LEU A 7 0.96 -9.83 -8.19
C LEU A 7 0.39 -9.31 -9.52
N ILE A 8 0.85 -8.16 -10.01
CA ILE A 8 0.46 -7.67 -11.34
C ILE A 8 0.83 -8.70 -12.40
N ASP A 9 2.11 -9.10 -12.46
CA ASP A 9 2.60 -10.04 -13.46
C ASP A 9 1.80 -11.35 -13.44
N ILE A 10 1.52 -11.90 -12.24
CA ILE A 10 0.77 -13.17 -12.08
C ILE A 10 -0.69 -13.01 -12.56
N LEU A 11 -1.36 -11.91 -12.23
CA LEU A 11 -2.76 -11.68 -12.61
C LEU A 11 -2.88 -11.34 -14.11
N GLU A 12 -1.95 -10.57 -14.66
CA GLU A 12 -1.92 -10.26 -16.09
C GLU A 12 -1.66 -11.50 -16.96
N GLU A 13 -0.83 -12.47 -16.48
CA GLU A 13 -0.69 -13.78 -17.13
C GLU A 13 -2.02 -14.52 -17.23
N LYS A 14 -2.93 -14.32 -16.29
CA LYS A 14 -4.30 -14.85 -16.30
C LYS A 14 -5.27 -14.02 -17.15
N LYS A 15 -4.78 -12.94 -17.78
CA LYS A 15 -5.55 -11.96 -18.58
C LYS A 15 -6.51 -11.10 -17.76
N GLU A 16 -6.28 -10.97 -16.46
CA GLU A 16 -7.02 -10.06 -15.60
C GLU A 16 -6.56 -8.62 -15.84
N LYS A 17 -7.50 -7.68 -15.80
CA LYS A 17 -7.21 -6.25 -15.81
C LYS A 17 -6.90 -5.80 -14.39
N VAL A 18 -5.67 -5.40 -14.14
CA VAL A 18 -5.20 -5.07 -12.80
C VAL A 18 -4.81 -3.60 -12.71
N VAL A 19 -5.15 -2.97 -11.60
CA VAL A 19 -4.65 -1.64 -11.26
C VAL A 19 -3.91 -1.69 -9.91
N ILE A 20 -2.76 -1.02 -9.84
CA ILE A 20 -2.09 -0.74 -8.57
C ILE A 20 -2.43 0.68 -8.13
N THR A 21 -2.78 0.82 -6.86
CA THR A 21 -3.06 2.11 -6.24
C THR A 21 -2.38 2.21 -4.87
N GLU A 22 -2.40 3.40 -4.28
CA GLU A 22 -1.74 3.68 -3.01
C GLU A 22 -2.45 4.82 -2.28
N TYR A 23 -2.47 4.75 -0.95
CA TYR A 23 -2.98 5.83 -0.11
C TYR A 23 -2.15 7.11 -0.24
N SER A 24 -0.85 6.97 -0.40
CA SER A 24 0.07 8.10 -0.54
C SER A 24 -0.13 8.92 -1.82
N LYS A 25 -0.88 8.42 -2.81
CA LYS A 25 -1.15 9.18 -4.06
C LYS A 25 -1.80 10.53 -3.81
N TYR A 26 -2.69 10.61 -2.81
CA TYR A 26 -3.40 11.87 -2.51
C TYR A 26 -2.47 12.95 -1.97
N ILE A 27 -1.45 12.56 -1.18
CA ILE A 27 -0.47 13.51 -0.64
C ILE A 27 0.71 13.74 -1.59
N LYS A 28 1.05 12.80 -2.46
CA LYS A 28 2.09 12.95 -3.49
C LYS A 28 1.75 14.07 -4.49
N LEU A 29 0.46 14.25 -4.79
CA LEU A 29 0.01 15.35 -5.65
C LEU A 29 0.33 16.71 -5.02
N PHE A 30 0.16 16.86 -3.69
CA PHE A 30 0.55 18.10 -3.00
C PHE A 30 2.06 18.31 -3.04
N ALA A 31 2.87 17.25 -2.89
CA ALA A 31 4.33 17.37 -2.99
C ALA A 31 4.75 17.78 -4.41
N LYS A 32 4.09 17.28 -5.44
CA LYS A 32 4.31 17.69 -6.82
C LYS A 32 4.00 19.18 -7.01
N ASP A 33 2.85 19.63 -6.55
CA ASP A 33 2.38 21.00 -6.77
C ASP A 33 3.15 22.03 -5.93
N LEU A 34 3.49 21.69 -4.68
CA LEU A 34 4.13 22.63 -3.75
C LEU A 34 5.66 22.61 -3.79
N LEU A 35 6.27 21.45 -4.05
CA LEU A 35 7.72 21.28 -4.07
C LEU A 35 8.29 21.12 -5.46
N GLY A 36 7.44 20.95 -6.50
CA GLY A 36 7.89 20.63 -7.85
C GLY A 36 8.46 19.20 -7.98
N TRP A 37 8.19 18.31 -7.02
CA TRP A 37 8.66 16.93 -7.07
C TRP A 37 7.91 16.13 -8.15
N ASP A 38 8.63 15.37 -8.95
CA ASP A 38 8.07 14.59 -10.07
C ASP A 38 7.37 13.28 -9.63
N MET A 39 7.29 13.02 -8.33
CA MET A 39 6.77 11.82 -7.67
C MET A 39 7.62 10.55 -7.83
N VAL A 40 8.77 10.63 -8.49
CA VAL A 40 9.65 9.47 -8.80
C VAL A 40 11.07 9.68 -8.34
N SER A 41 11.64 10.87 -8.59
CA SER A 41 13.07 11.15 -8.35
C SER A 41 13.44 11.12 -6.86
N GLU A 42 14.65 10.63 -6.59
CA GLU A 42 15.27 10.72 -5.28
C GLU A 42 16.05 12.06 -5.13
N PRO A 43 16.16 12.63 -3.93
CA PRO A 43 15.57 12.11 -2.69
C PRO A 43 14.06 12.35 -2.58
N LYS A 44 13.33 11.29 -2.22
CA LYS A 44 11.89 11.39 -1.94
C LYS A 44 11.65 12.33 -0.74
N PRO A 45 10.74 13.31 -0.82
CA PRO A 45 10.47 14.27 0.26
C PRO A 45 9.67 13.62 1.42
N ARG A 46 10.24 12.62 2.10
CA ARG A 46 9.56 11.77 3.11
C ARG A 46 8.96 12.57 4.25
N ALA A 47 9.74 13.49 4.85
CA ALA A 47 9.26 14.31 5.95
C ALA A 47 8.03 15.15 5.54
N PHE A 48 8.08 15.79 4.36
CA PHE A 48 6.93 16.52 3.84
C PHE A 48 5.70 15.64 3.66
N LEU A 49 5.86 14.44 3.09
CA LEU A 49 4.75 13.52 2.86
C LEU A 49 4.13 13.04 4.18
N GLN A 50 4.94 12.74 5.20
CA GLN A 50 4.49 12.36 6.53
C GLN A 50 3.75 13.50 7.22
N ASP A 51 4.36 14.71 7.28
CA ASP A 51 3.78 15.89 7.90
C ASP A 51 2.47 16.30 7.20
N MET A 52 2.43 16.27 5.87
CA MET A 52 1.22 16.57 5.08
C MET A 52 0.11 15.55 5.33
N GLY A 53 0.43 14.26 5.39
CA GLY A 53 -0.54 13.22 5.70
C GLY A 53 -1.14 13.42 7.10
N HIS A 54 -0.32 13.73 8.09
CA HIS A 54 -0.77 14.04 9.45
C HIS A 54 -1.65 15.29 9.47
N PHE A 55 -1.21 16.38 8.83
CA PHE A 55 -1.95 17.64 8.75
C PHE A 55 -3.34 17.47 8.12
N VAL A 56 -3.42 16.74 7.00
CA VAL A 56 -4.72 16.51 6.34
C VAL A 56 -5.67 15.71 7.24
N ARG A 57 -5.18 14.70 7.97
CA ARG A 57 -5.98 13.93 8.92
C ARG A 57 -6.49 14.82 10.08
N GLN A 58 -5.65 15.70 10.61
CA GLN A 58 -6.07 16.65 11.64
C GLN A 58 -7.12 17.66 11.14
N LEU A 59 -6.94 18.15 9.90
CA LEU A 59 -7.82 19.17 9.32
C LEU A 59 -9.20 18.59 8.92
N LYS A 60 -9.22 17.34 8.50
CA LYS A 60 -10.42 16.64 8.03
C LYS A 60 -10.91 15.63 9.05
N THR A 61 -10.51 14.38 8.89
CA THR A 61 -10.78 13.27 9.81
C THR A 61 -9.68 12.23 9.68
N ASP A 62 -9.51 11.40 10.69
CA ASP A 62 -8.55 10.27 10.65
C ASP A 62 -8.83 9.27 9.54
N VAL A 63 -10.08 9.17 9.08
CA VAL A 63 -10.51 8.27 8.01
C VAL A 63 -10.57 8.93 6.62
N TYR A 64 -10.16 10.18 6.48
CA TYR A 64 -10.26 10.92 5.22
C TYR A 64 -9.68 10.16 4.01
N PHE A 65 -8.47 9.60 4.15
CA PHE A 65 -7.85 8.86 3.06
C PHE A 65 -8.54 7.52 2.78
N VAL A 66 -9.13 6.89 3.80
CA VAL A 66 -9.93 5.68 3.65
C VAL A 66 -11.18 5.97 2.81
N GLU A 67 -11.91 7.04 3.13
CA GLU A 67 -13.09 7.44 2.35
C GLU A 67 -12.72 7.78 0.90
N ARG A 68 -11.60 8.47 0.68
CA ARG A 68 -11.10 8.72 -0.68
C ARG A 68 -10.76 7.41 -1.44
N MET A 69 -10.14 6.43 -0.75
CA MET A 69 -9.85 5.14 -1.37
C MET A 69 -11.12 4.37 -1.70
N LYS A 70 -12.15 4.40 -0.84
CA LYS A 70 -13.46 3.80 -1.12
C LYS A 70 -14.09 4.36 -2.39
N GLU A 71 -14.09 5.70 -2.54
CA GLU A 71 -14.60 6.36 -3.75
C GLU A 71 -13.86 5.88 -5.01
N ASP A 72 -12.54 5.74 -4.94
CA ASP A 72 -11.76 5.23 -6.07
C ASP A 72 -12.05 3.75 -6.35
N LEU A 73 -12.18 2.90 -5.32
CA LEU A 73 -12.51 1.49 -5.48
C LEU A 73 -13.88 1.29 -6.13
N GLN A 74 -14.88 2.11 -5.75
CA GLN A 74 -16.21 2.09 -6.39
C GLN A 74 -16.15 2.44 -7.89
N ILE A 75 -15.16 3.23 -8.29
CA ILE A 75 -14.94 3.50 -9.71
C ILE A 75 -14.21 2.34 -10.38
N TYR A 76 -13.13 1.84 -9.75
CA TYR A 76 -12.30 0.78 -10.32
C TYR A 76 -13.07 -0.52 -10.55
N GLU A 77 -14.04 -0.88 -9.67
CA GLU A 77 -14.85 -2.09 -9.82
C GLU A 77 -15.61 -2.19 -11.16
N HIS A 78 -15.81 -1.05 -11.86
CA HIS A 78 -16.46 -1.02 -13.17
C HIS A 78 -15.50 -1.25 -14.35
N PHE A 79 -14.18 -1.24 -14.12
CA PHE A 79 -13.19 -1.19 -15.19
C PHE A 79 -12.10 -2.26 -15.10
N VAL A 80 -11.86 -2.81 -13.90
CA VAL A 80 -10.78 -3.76 -13.65
C VAL A 80 -11.27 -4.95 -12.85
N ASP A 81 -10.54 -6.06 -12.98
CA ASP A 81 -10.86 -7.32 -12.32
C ASP A 81 -10.20 -7.40 -10.92
N ALA A 82 -9.05 -6.72 -10.75
CA ALA A 82 -8.36 -6.66 -9.46
C ALA A 82 -7.74 -5.29 -9.19
N VAL A 83 -7.73 -4.89 -7.92
CA VAL A 83 -7.05 -3.68 -7.42
C VAL A 83 -6.04 -4.08 -6.36
N ILE A 84 -4.79 -3.62 -6.50
CA ILE A 84 -3.71 -3.84 -5.54
C ILE A 84 -3.42 -2.53 -4.82
N ILE A 85 -3.58 -2.49 -3.50
CA ILE A 85 -3.20 -1.35 -2.66
C ILE A 85 -1.85 -1.67 -2.00
N SER A 86 -0.79 -0.97 -2.39
CA SER A 86 0.59 -1.38 -2.12
C SER A 86 1.27 -0.70 -0.94
N ASP A 87 0.64 0.28 -0.29
CA ASP A 87 1.25 1.12 0.73
C ASP A 87 0.42 1.27 2.00
N VAL A 88 -0.37 0.26 2.33
CA VAL A 88 -1.17 0.21 3.56
C VAL A 88 -0.25 0.24 4.78
N ARG A 89 -0.47 1.16 5.70
CA ARG A 89 0.38 1.40 6.87
C ARG A 89 -0.37 1.54 8.19
N MET A 90 -1.69 1.65 8.16
CA MET A 90 -2.48 1.90 9.35
C MET A 90 -3.61 0.85 9.46
N PRO A 91 -3.94 0.36 10.67
CA PRO A 91 -5.07 -0.56 10.87
C PRO A 91 -6.37 -0.05 10.23
N ARG A 92 -6.69 1.24 10.40
CA ARG A 92 -7.87 1.86 9.81
C ARG A 92 -7.92 1.83 8.29
N GLU A 93 -6.77 1.74 7.61
CA GLU A 93 -6.67 1.61 6.16
C GLU A 93 -7.02 0.21 5.69
N ILE A 94 -6.86 -0.79 6.57
CA ILE A 94 -7.27 -2.16 6.33
C ILE A 94 -8.75 -2.31 6.72
N ASP A 95 -9.09 -2.05 7.97
CA ASP A 95 -10.42 -2.26 8.54
C ASP A 95 -11.49 -1.42 7.81
N GLY A 96 -11.10 -0.24 7.36
CA GLY A 96 -12.01 0.64 6.61
C GLY A 96 -12.42 0.12 5.24
N LEU A 97 -11.76 -0.90 4.70
CA LEU A 97 -12.07 -1.49 3.39
C LEU A 97 -12.74 -2.87 3.47
N GLU A 98 -13.17 -3.32 4.64
CA GLU A 98 -13.79 -4.63 4.84
C GLU A 98 -15.02 -4.90 3.94
N GLU A 99 -15.76 -3.86 3.56
CA GLU A 99 -16.89 -3.98 2.64
C GLU A 99 -16.50 -4.50 1.25
N PHE A 100 -15.24 -4.28 0.83
CA PHE A 100 -14.69 -4.79 -0.43
C PHE A 100 -14.07 -6.19 -0.28
N LYS A 101 -14.08 -6.78 0.91
CA LYS A 101 -13.52 -8.10 1.23
C LYS A 101 -12.07 -8.26 0.73
N PRO A 102 -11.16 -7.39 1.16
CA PRO A 102 -9.78 -7.41 0.68
C PRO A 102 -9.05 -8.68 1.14
N LEU A 103 -8.20 -9.22 0.26
CA LEU A 103 -7.20 -10.21 0.64
C LEU A 103 -6.00 -9.47 1.27
N LYS A 104 -5.72 -9.74 2.53
CA LYS A 104 -4.74 -9.02 3.34
C LYS A 104 -3.42 -9.79 3.39
N ILE A 105 -2.40 -9.26 2.72
CA ILE A 105 -1.08 -9.88 2.65
C ILE A 105 -0.04 -8.98 3.31
N GLN A 106 0.54 -9.42 4.42
CA GLN A 106 1.66 -8.74 5.06
C GLN A 106 2.99 -9.23 4.46
N VAL A 107 3.85 -8.29 4.08
CA VAL A 107 5.21 -8.58 3.62
C VAL A 107 6.21 -7.96 4.59
N ILE A 108 6.98 -8.80 5.27
CA ILE A 108 7.98 -8.39 6.25
C ILE A 108 9.39 -8.70 5.71
N ASN A 109 10.27 -7.70 5.71
CA ASN A 109 11.68 -7.89 5.38
C ASN A 109 12.54 -7.23 6.46
N ASP A 110 12.84 -7.98 7.52
CA ASP A 110 13.68 -7.54 8.63
C ASP A 110 15.15 -7.31 8.21
N LEU A 111 15.55 -7.81 7.03
CA LEU A 111 16.92 -7.70 6.51
C LEU A 111 17.13 -6.45 5.64
N ALA A 112 16.04 -5.79 5.25
CA ALA A 112 16.13 -4.57 4.47
C ALA A 112 16.55 -3.40 5.38
N SER A 113 17.67 -2.77 5.05
CA SER A 113 18.04 -1.48 5.65
C SER A 113 17.41 -0.35 4.83
N TYR A 114 16.70 0.53 5.50
CA TYR A 114 16.18 1.75 4.89
C TYR A 114 16.98 2.95 5.42
N ASP A 115 17.43 3.83 4.53
CA ASP A 115 18.01 5.12 4.90
C ASP A 115 16.93 6.08 5.39
N LEU A 116 16.44 5.84 6.61
CA LEU A 116 15.51 6.72 7.31
C LEU A 116 16.26 7.56 8.33
N THR A 117 15.91 8.82 8.46
CA THR A 117 16.32 9.63 9.60
C THR A 117 15.62 9.11 10.86
N ASP A 118 16.18 9.37 12.05
CA ASP A 118 15.57 8.95 13.32
C ASP A 118 14.11 9.41 13.44
N LYS A 119 13.82 10.65 13.04
CA LYS A 119 12.45 11.20 13.03
C LYS A 119 11.52 10.44 12.08
N GLU A 120 11.99 10.05 10.91
CA GLU A 120 11.20 9.29 9.94
C GLU A 120 10.94 7.85 10.41
N ALA A 121 11.95 7.23 11.05
CA ALA A 121 11.84 5.90 11.62
C ALA A 121 10.88 5.83 12.81
N GLU A 122 10.81 6.88 13.64
CA GLU A 122 9.92 6.98 14.81
C GLU A 122 8.48 7.40 14.41
N HIS A 123 8.21 7.69 13.14
CA HIS A 123 6.87 8.14 12.72
C HIS A 123 5.83 7.02 12.90
N GLU A 124 4.62 7.39 13.37
CA GLU A 124 3.53 6.45 13.68
C GLU A 124 3.23 5.46 12.54
N THR A 125 3.36 5.88 11.28
CA THR A 125 3.09 5.04 10.10
C THR A 125 4.09 3.91 9.89
N GLU A 126 5.24 3.96 10.54
CA GLU A 126 6.25 2.90 10.44
C GLU A 126 5.98 1.76 11.46
N HIS A 127 5.22 2.03 12.52
CA HIS A 127 4.96 1.08 13.62
C HIS A 127 3.48 0.73 13.82
N ALA A 128 2.56 1.41 13.14
CA ALA A 128 1.12 1.26 13.39
C ALA A 128 0.59 -0.16 13.14
N LEU A 129 1.26 -0.97 12.33
CA LEU A 129 0.89 -2.36 12.03
C LEU A 129 1.68 -3.40 12.85
N ASP A 130 2.59 -3.00 13.74
CA ASP A 130 3.44 -3.94 14.50
C ASP A 130 2.62 -4.92 15.36
N HIS A 131 1.45 -4.49 15.81
CA HIS A 131 0.54 -5.29 16.62
C HIS A 131 -0.74 -5.72 15.89
N TYR A 132 -0.86 -5.41 14.61
CA TYR A 132 -2.01 -5.84 13.81
C TYR A 132 -1.83 -7.29 13.38
N THR A 133 -2.83 -8.14 13.59
CA THR A 133 -2.72 -9.60 13.41
C THR A 133 -3.72 -10.18 12.42
N ASP A 134 -4.68 -9.38 11.93
CA ASP A 134 -5.74 -9.85 11.05
C ASP A 134 -5.30 -9.83 9.57
N PHE A 135 -4.22 -10.57 9.27
CA PHE A 135 -3.74 -10.82 7.91
C PHE A 135 -4.11 -12.24 7.47
N ASP A 136 -4.53 -12.38 6.21
CA ASP A 136 -4.78 -13.71 5.62
C ASP A 136 -3.46 -14.45 5.34
N TYR A 137 -2.42 -13.70 4.95
CA TYR A 137 -1.09 -14.24 4.69
C TYR A 137 0.01 -13.34 5.23
N VAL A 138 1.09 -13.97 5.73
CA VAL A 138 2.29 -13.26 6.20
C VAL A 138 3.52 -13.84 5.49
N LEU A 139 4.17 -13.02 4.67
CA LEU A 139 5.38 -13.38 3.92
C LEU A 139 6.59 -12.72 4.58
N LYS A 140 7.34 -13.50 5.38
CA LYS A 140 8.47 -12.97 6.15
C LYS A 140 9.80 -13.41 5.57
N ASN A 141 10.71 -12.43 5.35
CA ASN A 141 12.10 -12.63 4.93
C ASN A 141 12.27 -13.60 3.75
N LYS A 142 11.44 -13.43 2.71
CA LYS A 142 11.48 -14.25 1.51
C LYS A 142 12.41 -13.66 0.44
N THR A 143 13.10 -14.54 -0.30
CA THR A 143 13.75 -14.13 -1.55
C THR A 143 12.70 -13.72 -2.58
N GLU A 144 13.11 -13.06 -3.66
CA GLU A 144 12.18 -12.66 -4.73
C GLU A 144 11.54 -13.88 -5.40
N GLU A 145 12.31 -14.96 -5.62
CA GLU A 145 11.80 -16.21 -6.18
C GLU A 145 10.78 -16.88 -5.25
N GLU A 146 11.11 -17.01 -3.96
CA GLU A 146 10.19 -17.58 -2.97
C GLU A 146 8.90 -16.74 -2.86
N MET A 147 9.02 -15.41 -2.87
CA MET A 147 7.88 -14.51 -2.81
C MET A 147 6.98 -14.66 -4.03
N TYR A 148 7.56 -14.72 -5.22
CA TYR A 148 6.81 -14.92 -6.47
C TYR A 148 6.00 -16.23 -6.45
N GLU A 149 6.64 -17.34 -6.08
CA GLU A 149 5.96 -18.65 -6.03
C GLU A 149 4.86 -18.70 -4.97
N LEU A 150 5.09 -18.10 -3.79
CA LEU A 150 4.06 -17.99 -2.74
C LEU A 150 2.88 -17.14 -3.19
N LEU A 151 3.11 -15.99 -3.81
CA LEU A 151 2.04 -15.14 -4.33
C LEU A 151 1.25 -15.85 -5.44
N LYS A 152 1.91 -16.60 -6.30
CA LYS A 152 1.25 -17.42 -7.33
C LYS A 152 0.35 -18.50 -6.70
N GLN A 153 0.80 -19.13 -5.61
CA GLN A 153 -0.01 -20.08 -4.87
C GLN A 153 -1.22 -19.38 -4.22
N ILE A 154 -1.03 -18.22 -3.58
CA ILE A 154 -2.09 -17.41 -2.95
C ILE A 154 -3.16 -17.04 -3.98
N VAL A 155 -2.76 -16.53 -5.14
CA VAL A 155 -3.68 -16.18 -6.24
C VAL A 155 -4.50 -17.40 -6.68
N LYS A 156 -3.86 -18.59 -6.78
CA LYS A 156 -4.55 -19.83 -7.13
C LYS A 156 -5.54 -20.30 -6.05
N GLU A 157 -5.15 -20.23 -4.78
CA GLU A 157 -5.98 -20.68 -3.64
C GLU A 157 -7.23 -19.81 -3.46
N ASN A 158 -7.13 -18.54 -3.80
CA ASN A 158 -8.22 -17.56 -3.68
C ASN A 158 -9.02 -17.37 -4.98
N GLU A 159 -8.73 -18.15 -6.01
CA GLU A 159 -9.42 -18.12 -7.31
C GLU A 159 -9.39 -16.72 -7.98
N LEU A 160 -8.32 -15.97 -7.72
CA LEU A 160 -8.09 -14.63 -8.31
C LEU A 160 -7.50 -14.74 -9.70
#